data_f2c07ebf0d82c0ac0e1b263d8f570d61
#
_entry.id   f2c07ebf0d82c0ac0e1b263d8f570d61
#
_cell.length_a   1.000
_cell.length_b   1.000
_cell.length_c   1.000
_cell.angle_alpha   90.00
_cell.angle_beta   90.00
_cell.angle_gamma   90.00
#
_symmetry.space_group_name_H-M   'P 1'
#
loop_
_entity.id
_entity.type
_entity.pdbx_description
1 polymer ?
#
loop_
_entity_poly.entity_id
_entity_poly.type
_entity_poly.pdbx_seq_one_letter_code
_entity_poly.pdbx_strand_id
1 'polypeptide(L)'
;MTYTYHLNYLCIPDGGTPSELDCCVELPVKLKNANDMEQLKAALARDFIKSEAYPSHYLRNPTAHITVVIRNITLLHKEDNPDD
;
A
#
# COMPACT_ATOMS: atom_id res chain seq x y z
N MET A 1 5.11 -18.80 -3.17
CA MET A 1 5.45 -18.15 -1.89
C MET A 1 4.64 -16.88 -1.73
N THR A 2 3.85 -16.79 -0.68
CA THR A 2 2.95 -15.66 -0.46
C THR A 2 3.07 -15.17 0.98
N TYR A 3 3.18 -13.87 1.13
CA TYR A 3 3.24 -13.22 2.44
C TYR A 3 2.02 -12.32 2.58
N THR A 4 1.27 -12.48 3.66
CA THR A 4 0.08 -11.69 3.94
C THR A 4 0.41 -10.69 5.04
N TYR A 5 0.24 -9.40 4.72
CA TYR A 5 0.49 -8.31 5.66
C TYR A 5 -0.79 -7.58 6.00
N HIS A 6 -0.91 -7.17 7.24
CA HIS A 6 -1.92 -6.20 7.65
C HIS A 6 -1.27 -4.83 7.69
N LEU A 7 -1.91 -3.86 7.07
CA LEU A 7 -1.42 -2.48 6.98
C LEU A 7 -2.41 -1.52 7.59
N ASN A 8 -1.89 -0.56 8.34
CA ASN A 8 -2.61 0.66 8.72
C ASN A 8 -1.86 1.83 8.10
N TYR A 9 -2.54 2.61 7.28
CA TYR A 9 -1.87 3.66 6.52
C TYR A 9 -2.78 4.86 6.31
N LEU A 10 -2.15 5.99 5.98
CA LEU A 10 -2.85 7.22 5.62
C LEU A 10 -2.64 7.49 4.13
N CYS A 11 -3.71 7.90 3.46
CA CYS A 11 -3.64 8.45 2.11
C CYS A 11 -3.99 9.93 2.18
N ILE A 12 -3.06 10.76 1.75
CA ILE A 12 -3.19 12.22 1.81
C ILE A 12 -3.19 12.76 0.39
N PRO A 13 -4.36 13.09 -0.18
CA PRO A 13 -4.41 13.66 -1.51
C PRO A 13 -3.91 15.10 -1.51
N ASP A 14 -3.42 15.56 -2.66
CA ASP A 14 -2.97 16.94 -2.82
C ASP A 14 -4.10 17.91 -2.47
N GLY A 15 -3.84 18.76 -1.48
CA GLY A 15 -4.82 19.74 -1.03
C GLY A 15 -6.03 19.15 -0.33
N GLY A 16 -6.00 17.85 -0.01
CA GLY A 16 -7.12 17.16 0.62
C GLY A 16 -6.87 16.77 2.05
N THR A 17 -7.88 16.15 2.64
CA THR A 17 -7.83 15.68 4.02
C THR A 17 -7.27 14.26 4.08
N PRO A 18 -6.39 13.95 5.05
CA PRO A 18 -5.89 12.59 5.22
C PRO A 18 -7.01 11.59 5.50
N SER A 19 -6.91 10.41 4.89
CA SER A 19 -7.82 9.29 5.14
C SER A 19 -7.05 8.14 5.75
N GLU A 20 -7.48 7.65 6.90
CA GLU A 20 -6.87 6.50 7.54
C GLU A 20 -7.54 5.23 7.03
N LEU A 21 -6.72 4.26 6.66
CA LEU A 21 -7.20 3.03 6.03
C LEU A 21 -6.49 1.82 6.62
N ASP A 22 -7.20 0.70 6.63
CA ASP A 22 -6.65 -0.60 6.99
C ASP A 22 -6.89 -1.56 5.85
N CYS A 23 -5.92 -2.42 5.59
CA CYS A 23 -6.14 -3.50 4.63
C CYS A 23 -5.18 -4.65 4.87
N CYS A 24 -5.49 -5.78 4.25
CA CYS A 24 -4.58 -6.92 4.17
C CYS A 24 -4.13 -7.05 2.73
N VAL A 25 -2.84 -7.25 2.52
CA VAL A 25 -2.28 -7.45 1.18
C VAL A 25 -1.50 -8.75 1.13
N GLU A 26 -1.56 -9.42 -0.01
CA GLU A 26 -0.77 -10.60 -0.29
C GLU A 26 0.31 -10.24 -1.28
N LEU A 27 1.55 -10.55 -0.94
CA LEU A 27 2.70 -10.23 -1.77
C LEU A 27 3.50 -11.49 -2.09
N PRO A 28 4.03 -11.60 -3.31
CA PRO A 28 4.83 -12.77 -3.69
C PRO A 28 6.22 -12.78 -3.07
N VAL A 29 6.64 -11.66 -2.48
CA VAL A 29 7.94 -11.53 -1.84
C VAL A 29 7.79 -10.84 -0.50
N LYS A 30 8.72 -11.12 0.41
CA LYS A 30 8.78 -10.44 1.70
C LYS A 30 9.29 -9.02 1.50
N LEU A 31 8.70 -8.06 2.20
CA LEU A 31 9.18 -6.68 2.18
C LEU A 31 10.53 -6.60 2.87
N LYS A 32 11.56 -6.15 2.17
CA LYS A 32 12.93 -6.18 2.66
C LYS A 32 13.62 -4.83 2.71
N ASN A 33 13.27 -3.90 1.81
CA ASN A 33 14.02 -2.66 1.66
C ASN A 33 13.12 -1.50 1.27
N ALA A 34 13.72 -0.31 1.14
CA ALA A 34 12.96 0.90 0.82
C ALA A 34 12.29 0.83 -0.54
N ASN A 35 12.91 0.15 -1.52
CA ASN A 35 12.32 0.02 -2.84
C ASN A 35 11.02 -0.79 -2.79
N ASP A 36 10.99 -1.87 -2.01
CA ASP A 36 9.79 -2.67 -1.82
C ASP A 36 8.67 -1.82 -1.20
N MET A 37 9.02 -0.99 -0.22
CA MET A 37 8.06 -0.11 0.43
C MET A 37 7.52 0.94 -0.53
N GLU A 38 8.37 1.49 -1.40
CA GLU A 38 7.92 2.47 -2.38
C GLU A 38 6.96 1.86 -3.40
N GLN A 39 7.22 0.62 -3.82
CA GLN A 39 6.31 -0.09 -4.72
C GLN A 39 4.97 -0.34 -4.05
N LEU A 40 4.98 -0.71 -2.78
CA LEU A 40 3.76 -0.93 -2.02
C LEU A 40 2.96 0.38 -1.89
N LYS A 41 3.63 1.48 -1.56
CA LYS A 41 2.98 2.78 -1.47
C LYS A 41 2.34 3.19 -2.79
N ALA A 42 3.02 2.95 -3.91
CA ALA A 42 2.48 3.26 -5.22
C ALA A 42 1.21 2.45 -5.51
N ALA A 43 1.21 1.17 -5.14
CA ALA A 43 0.03 0.32 -5.31
C ALA A 43 -1.14 0.80 -4.43
N LEU A 44 -0.86 1.16 -3.19
CA LEU A 44 -1.89 1.68 -2.28
C LEU A 44 -2.47 3.00 -2.78
N ALA A 45 -1.62 3.90 -3.29
CA ALA A 45 -2.07 5.17 -3.86
C ALA A 45 -2.94 4.95 -5.08
N ARG A 46 -2.57 4.00 -5.94
CA ARG A 46 -3.35 3.68 -7.14
C ARG A 46 -4.73 3.14 -6.78
N ASP A 47 -4.80 2.25 -5.81
CA ASP A 47 -6.07 1.71 -5.35
C ASP A 47 -6.95 2.80 -4.75
N PHE A 48 -6.36 3.71 -3.98
CA PHE A 48 -7.09 4.83 -3.41
C PHE A 48 -7.67 5.75 -4.49
N ILE A 49 -6.87 6.06 -5.52
CA ILE A 49 -7.31 6.88 -6.64
C ILE A 49 -8.53 6.24 -7.33
N LYS A 50 -8.47 4.94 -7.55
CA LYS A 50 -9.57 4.22 -8.20
C LYS A 50 -10.83 4.19 -7.34
N SER A 51 -10.68 3.94 -6.04
CA SER A 51 -11.82 3.80 -5.14
C SER A 51 -12.53 5.13 -4.90
N GLU A 52 -11.80 6.24 -4.93
CA GLU A 52 -12.36 7.57 -4.69
C GLU A 52 -12.68 8.32 -5.99
N ALA A 53 -12.56 7.67 -7.13
CA ALA A 53 -12.90 8.22 -8.44
C ALA A 53 -12.16 9.53 -8.78
N TYR A 54 -10.90 9.60 -8.42
CA TYR A 54 -10.05 10.73 -8.81
C TYR A 54 -9.81 10.75 -10.32
N PRO A 55 -9.41 11.89 -10.88
CA PRO A 55 -9.12 11.99 -12.31
C PRO A 55 -8.10 10.93 -12.77
N SER A 56 -8.31 10.39 -13.95
CA SER A 56 -7.49 9.28 -14.46
C SER A 56 -6.03 9.64 -14.63
N HIS A 57 -5.69 10.93 -14.83
CA HIS A 57 -4.30 11.33 -14.96
C HIS A 57 -3.49 11.12 -13.67
N TYR A 58 -4.14 10.99 -12.52
CA TYR A 58 -3.46 10.66 -11.26
C TYR A 58 -2.84 9.26 -11.31
N LEU A 59 -3.39 8.36 -12.13
CA LEU A 59 -2.87 7.00 -12.24
C LEU A 59 -1.51 6.91 -12.93
N ARG A 60 -1.11 7.95 -13.64
CA ARG A 60 0.21 7.99 -14.30
C ARG A 60 1.35 8.04 -13.29
N ASN A 61 1.14 8.77 -12.20
CA ASN A 61 2.13 8.89 -11.14
C ASN A 61 1.39 9.03 -9.82
N PRO A 62 0.87 7.92 -9.30
CA PRO A 62 -0.03 7.98 -8.14
C PRO A 62 0.59 8.61 -6.91
N THR A 63 1.88 8.36 -6.65
CA THR A 63 2.53 8.91 -5.46
C THR A 63 2.86 10.40 -5.57
N ALA A 64 2.75 10.99 -6.77
CA ALA A 64 2.90 12.43 -6.94
C ALA A 64 1.66 13.19 -6.48
N HIS A 65 0.50 12.53 -6.46
CA HIS A 65 -0.77 13.15 -6.11
C HIS A 65 -1.30 12.69 -4.76
N ILE A 66 -0.94 11.49 -4.35
CA ILE A 66 -1.40 10.91 -3.09
C ILE A 66 -0.17 10.53 -2.27
N THR A 67 -0.01 11.14 -1.12
CA THR A 67 1.05 10.75 -0.18
C THR A 67 0.54 9.61 0.67
N VAL A 68 1.27 8.50 0.68
CA VAL A 68 0.93 7.34 1.51
C VAL A 68 1.90 7.26 2.67
N VAL A 69 1.37 7.27 3.88
CA VAL A 69 2.16 7.12 5.10
C VAL A 69 1.74 5.81 5.77
N ILE A 70 2.64 4.83 5.78
CA ILE A 70 2.36 3.55 6.42
C ILE A 70 2.65 3.70 7.91
N ARG A 71 1.62 3.60 8.73
CA ARG A 71 1.73 3.78 10.17
C ARG A 71 2.08 2.48 10.88
N ASN A 72 1.59 1.37 10.36
CA ASN A 72 1.86 0.07 10.95
C ASN A 72 1.82 -1.00 9.86
N ILE A 73 2.69 -1.99 9.97
CA ILE A 73 2.72 -3.11 9.06
C ILE A 73 3.06 -4.37 9.85
N THR A 74 2.25 -5.40 9.69
CA THR A 74 2.40 -6.65 10.43
C THR A 74 2.33 -7.82 9.47
N LEU A 75 3.34 -8.69 9.52
CA LEU A 75 3.29 -9.94 8.75
C LEU A 75 2.38 -10.91 9.48
N LEU A 76 1.27 -11.27 8.85
CA LEU A 76 0.28 -12.16 9.44
C LEU A 76 0.54 -13.62 9.10
N HIS A 77 1.03 -13.88 7.87
CA HIS A 77 1.09 -15.25 7.39
C HIS A 77 2.10 -15.41 6.24
N LYS A 78 2.80 -16.55 6.25
CA LYS A 78 3.63 -17.04 5.15
C LYS A 78 3.07 -18.40 4.75
N GLU A 79 2.73 -18.56 3.49
CA GLU A 79 2.03 -19.76 3.06
C GLU A 79 2.88 -20.95 2.73
N ASP A 80 4.03 -20.78 2.18
CA ASP A 80 4.70 -21.84 1.48
C ASP A 80 5.77 -22.58 2.27
N ASN A 81 5.95 -22.24 3.51
CA ASN A 81 6.93 -22.91 4.34
C ASN A 81 6.42 -23.07 5.76
N PRO A 82 5.70 -24.16 6.03
CA PRO A 82 5.09 -24.34 7.33
C PRO A 82 6.08 -24.51 8.48
N ASP A 83 7.34 -24.73 8.17
CA ASP A 83 8.36 -24.92 9.20
C ASP A 83 8.98 -23.60 9.66
N ASP A 84 8.67 -22.53 9.03
CA ASP A 84 9.20 -21.20 9.39
C ASP A 84 8.42 -20.58 10.53
#